data_f726abbc31bb1af5f2a238e65b0041f3
#
_entry.id   f726abbc31bb1af5f2a238e65b0041f3
#
_cell.length_a   1.000
_cell.length_b   1.000
_cell.length_c   1.000
_cell.angle_alpha   90.00
_cell.angle_beta   90.00
_cell.angle_gamma   90.00
#
_symmetry.space_group_name_H-M   'P 1'
#
loop_
_entity.id
_entity.type
_entity.pdbx_description
1 polymer ?
#
loop_
_entity_poly.entity_id
_entity_poly.type
_entity_poly.pdbx_seq_one_letter_code
_entity_poly.pdbx_strand_id
1 'polypeptide(L)'
;MQIRFFIALIIILSPVFCFAQPSVSFEKPVQHLGFVHQGDTLAFQYTFTNTGNQPLVISDTKVQCDCTVVKIPTDPILPGQKGTIKATFITNSAIDRQDRTIIVASNASNSPTELRFKCVVLKAKDKS
;
A
#
# COMPACT_ATOMS: atom_id res chain seq x y z
N MET A 1 64.17 25.12 22.15
CA MET A 1 62.80 25.55 21.92
C MET A 1 62.06 24.39 21.34
N GLN A 2 61.25 23.70 22.14
CA GLN A 2 60.44 22.56 21.67
C GLN A 2 59.01 23.06 21.43
N ILE A 3 58.62 23.16 20.15
CA ILE A 3 57.25 23.49 19.79
C ILE A 3 56.47 22.19 19.87
N ARG A 4 55.69 22.05 20.94
CA ARG A 4 54.73 20.94 21.07
C ARG A 4 53.51 21.27 20.24
N PHE A 5 53.41 20.64 19.07
CA PHE A 5 52.19 20.64 18.29
C PHE A 5 51.14 19.81 19.02
N PHE A 6 50.19 20.46 19.67
CA PHE A 6 48.94 19.83 20.07
C PHE A 6 48.07 19.71 18.84
N ILE A 7 48.07 18.54 18.25
CA ILE A 7 47.04 18.18 17.24
C ILE A 7 45.73 18.01 17.99
N ALA A 8 44.91 19.03 18.01
CA ALA A 8 43.55 18.95 18.47
C ALA A 8 42.79 18.06 17.46
N LEU A 9 42.54 16.81 17.82
CA LEU A 9 41.68 15.91 17.08
C LEU A 9 40.24 16.45 17.20
N ILE A 10 39.83 17.27 16.25
CA ILE A 10 38.45 17.72 16.13
C ILE A 10 37.65 16.51 15.61
N ILE A 11 37.07 15.79 16.53
CA ILE A 11 36.04 14.80 16.19
C ILE A 11 34.83 15.60 15.68
N ILE A 12 34.68 15.69 14.37
CA ILE A 12 33.50 16.24 13.74
C ILE A 12 32.38 15.21 14.00
N LEU A 13 31.62 15.45 15.07
CA LEU A 13 30.40 14.73 15.37
C LEU A 13 29.36 15.21 14.35
N SER A 14 29.35 14.58 13.16
CA SER A 14 28.34 14.85 12.17
C SER A 14 26.98 14.45 12.76
N PRO A 15 26.02 15.37 12.89
CA PRO A 15 24.68 14.98 13.30
C PRO A 15 24.12 14.08 12.22
N VAL A 16 23.94 12.81 12.54
CA VAL A 16 23.19 11.89 11.70
C VAL A 16 21.74 12.35 11.79
N PHE A 17 21.32 13.15 10.82
CA PHE A 17 19.90 13.47 10.66
C PHE A 17 19.18 12.20 10.26
N CYS A 18 18.72 11.46 11.24
CA CYS A 18 17.78 10.37 11.04
C CYS A 18 16.44 11.02 10.68
N PHE A 19 16.12 11.08 9.37
CA PHE A 19 14.82 11.57 8.93
C PHE A 19 13.76 10.57 9.38
N ALA A 20 12.94 11.01 10.35
CA ALA A 20 11.79 10.26 10.81
C ALA A 20 10.71 10.28 9.71
N GLN A 21 10.39 9.13 9.12
CA GLN A 21 9.38 9.00 8.05
C GLN A 21 8.50 7.79 8.26
N PRO A 22 7.20 7.88 7.92
CA PRO A 22 6.37 6.70 7.83
C PRO A 22 6.80 5.85 6.63
N SER A 23 6.58 4.56 6.74
CA SER A 23 6.82 3.59 5.67
C SER A 23 5.73 2.54 5.70
N VAL A 24 5.32 2.04 4.55
CA VAL A 24 4.24 1.05 4.45
C VAL A 24 4.76 -0.25 3.86
N SER A 25 4.36 -1.37 4.48
CA SER A 25 4.63 -2.71 3.99
C SER A 25 3.33 -3.50 3.90
N PHE A 26 2.96 -3.91 2.70
CA PHE A 26 1.78 -4.74 2.47
C PHE A 26 2.14 -6.22 2.56
N GLU A 27 1.32 -6.99 3.29
CA GLU A 27 1.55 -8.43 3.47
C GLU A 27 1.38 -9.21 2.16
N LYS A 28 0.33 -8.86 1.40
CA LYS A 28 0.03 -9.47 0.10
C LYS A 28 -0.39 -8.38 -0.89
N PRO A 29 0.57 -7.73 -1.56
CA PRO A 29 0.24 -6.66 -2.50
C PRO A 29 -0.45 -7.14 -3.78
N VAL A 30 -0.36 -8.45 -4.08
CA VAL A 30 -1.06 -9.08 -5.21
C VAL A 30 -2.03 -10.12 -4.65
N GLN A 31 -3.33 -9.94 -4.93
CA GLN A 31 -4.38 -10.85 -4.50
C GLN A 31 -4.85 -11.70 -5.69
N HIS A 32 -4.99 -13.00 -5.47
CA HIS A 32 -5.56 -13.93 -6.44
C HIS A 32 -6.95 -14.33 -5.96
N LEU A 33 -7.98 -13.87 -6.66
CA LEU A 33 -9.38 -14.05 -6.24
C LEU A 33 -10.02 -15.28 -6.88
N GLY A 34 -9.31 -15.98 -7.77
CA GLY A 34 -9.76 -17.20 -8.39
C GLY A 34 -10.78 -16.99 -9.49
N PHE A 35 -11.69 -17.97 -9.62
CA PHE A 35 -12.76 -17.96 -10.61
C PHE A 35 -14.06 -17.45 -9.99
N VAL A 36 -14.69 -16.51 -10.66
CA VAL A 36 -15.95 -15.90 -10.24
C VAL A 36 -16.88 -15.79 -11.44
N HIS A 37 -18.17 -15.58 -11.20
CA HIS A 37 -19.14 -15.42 -12.26
C HIS A 37 -19.48 -13.94 -12.47
N GLN A 38 -19.73 -13.57 -13.71
CA GLN A 38 -20.21 -12.23 -14.06
C GLN A 38 -21.47 -11.91 -13.25
N GLY A 39 -21.51 -10.71 -12.67
CA GLY A 39 -22.55 -10.28 -11.75
C GLY A 39 -22.18 -10.43 -10.28
N ASP A 40 -21.15 -11.20 -9.95
CA ASP A 40 -20.66 -11.33 -8.58
C ASP A 40 -19.99 -10.05 -8.12
N THR A 41 -20.11 -9.76 -6.84
CA THR A 41 -19.38 -8.68 -6.18
C THR A 41 -18.35 -9.30 -5.24
N LEU A 42 -17.09 -9.01 -5.48
CA LEU A 42 -15.98 -9.56 -4.71
C LEU A 42 -15.53 -8.53 -3.66
N ALA A 43 -15.54 -8.94 -2.40
CA ALA A 43 -14.98 -8.14 -1.32
C ALA A 43 -13.68 -8.77 -0.84
N PHE A 44 -12.62 -7.98 -0.77
CA PHE A 44 -11.31 -8.42 -0.32
C PHE A 44 -10.58 -7.27 0.36
N GLN A 45 -9.45 -7.55 0.97
CA GLN A 45 -8.71 -6.54 1.72
C GLN A 45 -7.21 -6.74 1.60
N TYR A 46 -6.49 -5.63 1.77
CA TYR A 46 -5.05 -5.60 1.88
C TYR A 46 -4.66 -5.16 3.28
N THR A 47 -3.91 -5.99 3.97
CA THR A 47 -3.36 -5.67 5.29
C THR A 47 -1.96 -5.11 5.12
N PHE A 48 -1.68 -4.02 5.82
CA PHE A 48 -0.39 -3.37 5.79
C PHE A 48 0.09 -3.02 7.21
N THR A 49 1.39 -2.80 7.33
CA THR A 49 2.04 -2.39 8.57
C THR A 49 2.78 -1.09 8.33
N ASN A 50 2.70 -0.16 9.27
CA ASN A 50 3.58 1.00 9.31
C ASN A 50 4.94 0.54 9.85
N THR A 51 5.91 0.39 8.97
CA THR A 51 7.27 -0.04 9.30
C THR A 51 8.21 1.14 9.58
N GLY A 52 7.70 2.35 9.47
CA GLY A 52 8.43 3.58 9.78
C GLY A 52 8.34 3.95 11.25
N ASN A 53 8.77 5.17 11.58
CA ASN A 53 8.82 5.69 12.95
C ASN A 53 7.95 6.94 13.15
N GLN A 54 7.07 7.24 12.20
CA GLN A 54 6.07 8.31 12.26
C GLN A 54 4.70 7.78 11.88
N PRO A 55 3.60 8.44 12.30
CA PRO A 55 2.26 8.04 11.92
C PRO A 55 2.07 8.03 10.40
N LEU A 56 1.49 6.94 9.90
CA LEU A 56 1.18 6.74 8.49
C LEU A 56 -0.24 7.18 8.21
N VAL A 57 -0.42 8.06 7.23
CA VAL A 57 -1.73 8.52 6.77
C VAL A 57 -1.91 8.09 5.31
N ILE A 58 -2.92 7.26 5.06
CA ILE A 58 -3.36 6.92 3.71
C ILE A 58 -4.27 8.05 3.24
N SER A 59 -3.93 8.72 2.15
CA SER A 59 -4.62 9.93 1.70
C SER A 59 -5.58 9.71 0.55
N ASP A 60 -5.25 8.82 -0.37
CA ASP A 60 -6.06 8.60 -1.58
C ASP A 60 -5.75 7.25 -2.23
N THR A 61 -6.65 6.82 -3.10
CA THR A 61 -6.44 5.66 -3.98
C THR A 61 -6.90 5.99 -5.39
N LYS A 62 -6.21 5.43 -6.38
CA LYS A 62 -6.60 5.52 -7.79
C LYS A 62 -6.85 4.13 -8.33
N VAL A 63 -7.95 3.96 -9.03
CA VAL A 63 -8.37 2.73 -9.68
C VAL A 63 -8.56 2.92 -11.18
N GLN A 64 -8.50 1.82 -11.93
CA GLN A 64 -8.57 1.86 -13.39
C GLN A 64 -9.99 1.95 -13.93
N CYS A 65 -11.00 1.60 -13.12
CA CYS A 65 -12.40 1.69 -13.51
C CYS A 65 -13.32 1.87 -12.30
N ASP A 66 -14.52 2.37 -12.55
CA ASP A 66 -15.56 2.54 -11.52
C ASP A 66 -16.06 1.23 -10.91
N CYS A 67 -15.67 0.11 -11.50
CA CYS A 67 -16.01 -1.24 -11.01
C CYS A 67 -15.24 -1.64 -9.76
N THR A 68 -14.23 -0.88 -9.37
CA THR A 68 -13.45 -1.11 -8.14
C THR A 68 -13.71 0.02 -7.16
N VAL A 69 -14.22 -0.30 -5.99
CA VAL A 69 -14.45 0.63 -4.89
C VAL A 69 -13.48 0.32 -3.78
N VAL A 70 -12.80 1.34 -3.27
CA VAL A 70 -11.77 1.19 -2.24
C VAL A 70 -12.10 2.06 -1.05
N LYS A 71 -12.03 1.48 0.15
CA LYS A 71 -12.14 2.18 1.43
C LYS A 71 -10.81 2.17 2.15
N ILE A 72 -10.35 3.36 2.50
CA ILE A 72 -9.10 3.58 3.21
C ILE A 72 -9.35 3.90 4.68
N PRO A 73 -8.38 3.62 5.58
CA PRO A 73 -8.48 4.05 6.97
C PRO A 73 -8.54 5.57 7.08
N THR A 74 -9.38 6.07 7.97
CA THR A 74 -9.49 7.51 8.26
C THR A 74 -8.52 7.97 9.33
N ASP A 75 -8.13 7.07 10.24
CA ASP A 75 -7.21 7.36 11.34
C ASP A 75 -5.76 7.07 10.95
N PRO A 76 -4.79 7.83 11.47
CA PRO A 76 -3.38 7.52 11.28
C PRO A 76 -3.02 6.15 11.86
N ILE A 77 -2.14 5.44 11.17
CA ILE A 77 -1.59 4.16 11.61
C ILE A 77 -0.26 4.43 12.32
N LEU A 78 -0.19 4.14 13.60
CA LEU A 78 0.99 4.40 14.42
C LEU A 78 2.14 3.44 14.04
N PRO A 79 3.40 3.82 14.33
CA PRO A 79 4.55 2.95 14.05
C PRO A 79 4.37 1.54 14.63
N GLY A 80 4.62 0.52 13.81
CA GLY A 80 4.46 -0.89 14.17
C GLY A 80 3.03 -1.41 14.15
N GLN A 81 2.03 -0.55 13.98
CA GLN A 81 0.63 -0.95 13.90
C GLN A 81 0.23 -1.36 12.49
N LYS A 82 -0.83 -2.14 12.41
CA LYS A 82 -1.42 -2.62 11.16
C LYS A 82 -2.68 -1.84 10.82
N GLY A 83 -2.91 -1.70 9.52
CA GLY A 83 -4.14 -1.15 8.96
C GLY A 83 -4.64 -2.03 7.83
N THR A 84 -5.84 -1.71 7.35
CA THR A 84 -6.48 -2.47 6.29
C THR A 84 -7.09 -1.54 5.25
N ILE A 85 -6.85 -1.83 3.99
CA ILE A 85 -7.54 -1.23 2.84
C ILE A 85 -8.53 -2.25 2.33
N LYS A 86 -9.82 -1.89 2.33
CA LYS A 86 -10.90 -2.75 1.84
C LYS A 86 -11.22 -2.41 0.40
N ALA A 87 -11.35 -3.42 -0.43
CA ALA A 87 -11.67 -3.26 -1.83
C ALA A 87 -12.87 -4.12 -2.23
N THR A 88 -13.66 -3.61 -3.16
CA THR A 88 -14.79 -4.32 -3.74
C THR A 88 -14.69 -4.24 -5.26
N PHE A 89 -14.76 -5.37 -5.92
CA PHE A 89 -14.76 -5.46 -7.38
C PHE A 89 -16.12 -5.96 -7.88
N ILE A 90 -16.75 -5.14 -8.71
CA ILE A 90 -18.06 -5.41 -9.29
C ILE A 90 -17.87 -5.97 -10.69
N THR A 91 -18.31 -7.19 -10.94
CA THR A 91 -18.02 -7.92 -12.17
C THR A 91 -19.10 -7.84 -13.24
N ASN A 92 -20.07 -6.92 -13.11
CA ASN A 92 -21.22 -6.83 -14.02
C ASN A 92 -20.84 -6.70 -15.50
N SER A 93 -19.78 -5.95 -15.79
CA SER A 93 -19.29 -5.74 -17.17
C SER A 93 -17.93 -6.40 -17.43
N ALA A 94 -17.37 -7.09 -16.44
CA ALA A 94 -16.10 -7.79 -16.59
C ALA A 94 -16.32 -9.22 -17.12
N ILE A 95 -15.39 -9.70 -17.93
CA ILE A 95 -15.37 -11.07 -18.44
C ILE A 95 -13.92 -11.49 -18.68
N ASP A 96 -13.67 -12.79 -18.56
CA ASP A 96 -12.36 -13.40 -18.73
C ASP A 96 -11.33 -12.94 -17.67
N ARG A 97 -10.07 -13.04 -18.00
CA ARG A 97 -8.97 -12.72 -17.08
C ARG A 97 -8.95 -11.24 -16.76
N GLN A 98 -8.97 -10.92 -15.47
CA GLN A 98 -8.85 -9.57 -14.94
C GLN A 98 -7.53 -9.42 -14.17
N ASP A 99 -6.80 -8.36 -14.46
CA ASP A 99 -5.60 -7.96 -13.75
C ASP A 99 -5.71 -6.43 -13.51
N ARG A 100 -6.04 -6.07 -12.29
CA ARG A 100 -6.36 -4.68 -11.94
C ARG A 100 -5.39 -4.13 -10.92
N THR A 101 -5.14 -2.83 -11.02
CA THR A 101 -4.21 -2.11 -10.17
C THR A 101 -4.94 -1.09 -9.32
N ILE A 102 -4.52 -0.95 -8.06
CA ILE A 102 -4.94 0.09 -7.14
C ILE A 102 -3.68 0.85 -6.73
N ILE A 103 -3.62 2.14 -7.00
CA ILE A 103 -2.51 3.00 -6.58
C ILE A 103 -2.89 3.66 -5.26
N VAL A 104 -2.06 3.46 -4.25
CA VAL A 104 -2.28 3.98 -2.89
C VAL A 104 -1.32 5.13 -2.63
N ALA A 105 -1.88 6.31 -2.40
CA ALA A 105 -1.13 7.50 -2.00
C ALA A 105 -1.14 7.65 -0.48
N SER A 106 -0.01 7.98 0.09
CA SER A 106 0.17 8.20 1.53
C SER A 106 1.31 9.16 1.80
N ASN A 107 1.54 9.47 3.07
CA ASN A 107 2.73 10.22 3.50
C ASN A 107 3.97 9.33 3.69
N ALA A 108 3.89 8.06 3.32
CA ALA A 108 5.03 7.15 3.43
C ALA A 108 6.16 7.53 2.48
N SER A 109 7.40 7.22 2.86
CA SER A 109 8.59 7.45 2.03
C SER A 109 8.55 6.65 0.72
N ASN A 110 7.87 5.52 0.71
CA ASN A 110 7.69 4.66 -0.46
C ASN A 110 6.33 4.85 -1.17
N SER A 111 5.65 5.97 -0.95
CA SER A 111 4.45 6.35 -1.68
C SER A 111 4.79 6.91 -3.08
N PRO A 112 3.95 6.65 -4.11
CA PRO A 112 2.77 5.79 -4.10
C PRO A 112 3.11 4.31 -4.10
N THR A 113 2.20 3.50 -3.57
CA THR A 113 2.34 2.03 -3.56
C THR A 113 1.31 1.41 -4.48
N GLU A 114 1.73 0.40 -5.24
CA GLU A 114 0.86 -0.30 -6.17
C GLU A 114 0.37 -1.61 -5.55
N LEU A 115 -0.96 -1.79 -5.55
CA LEU A 115 -1.62 -3.03 -5.21
C LEU A 115 -2.27 -3.61 -6.47
N ARG A 116 -2.37 -4.93 -6.54
CA ARG A 116 -2.98 -5.63 -7.67
C ARG A 116 -3.94 -6.71 -7.20
N PHE A 117 -4.92 -7.00 -8.02
CA PHE A 117 -5.76 -8.18 -7.84
C PHE A 117 -6.05 -8.81 -9.19
N LYS A 118 -6.14 -10.13 -9.17
CA LYS A 118 -6.34 -10.95 -10.36
C LYS A 118 -7.48 -11.93 -10.14
N CYS A 119 -8.32 -12.09 -11.15
CA CYS A 119 -9.36 -13.10 -11.16
C CYS A 119 -9.71 -13.49 -12.59
N VAL A 120 -10.47 -14.56 -12.74
CA VAL A 120 -11.06 -14.97 -14.01
C VAL A 120 -12.58 -14.89 -13.86
N VAL A 121 -13.22 -14.03 -14.65
CA VAL A 121 -14.67 -13.84 -14.62
C VAL A 121 -15.29 -14.70 -15.71
N LEU A 122 -16.09 -15.67 -15.28
CA LEU A 122 -16.85 -16.55 -16.16
C LEU A 122 -18.18 -15.89 -16.53
N LYS A 123 -18.69 -16.20 -17.72
CA LYS A 123 -20.00 -15.71 -18.13
C LYS A 123 -21.06 -16.04 -17.08
N ALA A 124 -22.01 -15.12 -16.91
CA ALA A 124 -23.18 -15.40 -16.10
C ALA A 124 -23.88 -16.67 -16.62
N LYS A 125 -24.32 -17.51 -15.68
CA LYS A 125 -25.13 -18.70 -16.06
C LYS A 125 -26.42 -18.22 -16.67
N ASP A 126 -26.73 -18.74 -17.87
CA ASP A 126 -28.06 -18.55 -18.44
C ASP A 126 -29.07 -19.17 -17.49
N LYS A 127 -30.01 -18.38 -17.03
CA LYS A 127 -31.18 -18.87 -16.32
C LYS A 127 -32.10 -19.45 -17.36
N SER A 128 -31.97 -20.72 -17.60
CA SER A 128 -32.94 -21.46 -18.39
C SER A 128 -34.12 -21.90 -17.51
#